data_a7d4fcf955f4de4f5b2ee09d23f7d218
#
_entry.id   a7d4fcf955f4de4f5b2ee09d23f7d218
#
_cell.length_a   1.000
_cell.length_b   1.000
_cell.length_c   1.000
_cell.angle_alpha   90.00
_cell.angle_beta   90.00
_cell.angle_gamma   90.00
#
_symmetry.space_group_name_H-M   'P 1'
#
loop_
_entity.id
_entity.type
_entity.pdbx_description
1 polymer ?
#
loop_
_entity_poly.entity_id
_entity_poly.type
_entity_poly.pdbx_seq_one_letter_code
_entity_poly.pdbx_strand_id
1 'polypeptide(L)'
;IFLEEDIRLEELKPAKAVSKTDSGLSNAWWSYPNDIEQATRSGDDLLVLVNKKYQLPSTYAPSDLISVCASVTNIRCVNSVEFLLRRILISDLQDLVNSAVADNIDLSVRSAYRSYNTQIGTYNHWLSVNGGNVAAADKISARAGHSQHQLGTTIDFSTSEIRDGLGGTFASTKASKWLAENAHKYGFAISYPQGYESITGYGYESWHYRYIGRENAQEMINSGMILELYLRSKN
;
A
#
# COMPACT_ATOMS: atom_id res chain seq x y z
N ILE A 1 38.77 18.60 9.83
CA ILE A 1 38.40 17.58 10.85
C ILE A 1 36.96 17.87 11.20
N PHE A 2 36.03 17.22 10.56
CA PHE A 2 34.63 17.18 10.97
C PHE A 2 34.30 15.75 11.32
N LEU A 3 33.82 15.55 12.54
CA LEU A 3 33.43 14.27 13.11
C LEU A 3 32.12 13.83 12.42
N GLU A 4 32.18 12.66 11.81
CA GLU A 4 30.98 11.89 11.42
C GLU A 4 30.30 11.41 12.70
N GLU A 5 29.12 11.94 12.99
CA GLU A 5 28.24 11.34 14.00
C GLU A 5 27.48 10.19 13.33
N ASP A 6 27.87 8.98 13.67
CA ASP A 6 27.15 7.73 13.44
C ASP A 6 25.74 7.82 14.07
N ILE A 7 24.72 8.10 13.25
CA ILE A 7 23.33 7.84 13.65
C ILE A 7 23.10 6.33 13.55
N ARG A 8 23.35 5.63 14.64
CA ARG A 8 22.90 4.26 14.82
C ARG A 8 21.39 4.23 14.67
N LEU A 9 20.89 3.41 13.74
CA LEU A 9 19.51 2.93 13.69
C LEU A 9 19.24 2.16 15.00
N GLU A 10 18.82 2.88 16.05
CA GLU A 10 18.24 2.22 17.22
C GLU A 10 16.92 1.56 16.80
N GLU A 11 16.87 0.27 17.09
CA GLU A 11 15.71 -0.60 16.88
C GLU A 11 14.42 0.11 17.29
N LEU A 12 13.49 0.24 16.36
CA LEU A 12 12.11 0.67 16.63
C LEU A 12 11.55 -0.31 17.67
N LYS A 13 11.53 0.12 18.92
CA LYS A 13 10.90 -0.66 20.00
C LYS A 13 9.43 -0.88 19.64
N PRO A 14 8.92 -2.12 19.70
CA PRO A 14 7.52 -2.37 19.46
C PRO A 14 6.69 -1.54 20.43
N ALA A 15 5.67 -0.86 19.90
CA ALA A 15 4.70 -0.12 20.70
C ALA A 15 4.18 -1.04 21.81
N LYS A 16 4.10 -0.51 23.05
CA LYS A 16 3.65 -1.24 24.24
C LYS A 16 2.42 -2.08 23.92
N ALA A 17 2.53 -3.38 24.20
CA ALA A 17 1.45 -4.34 24.06
C ALA A 17 0.16 -3.80 24.68
N VAL A 18 -0.87 -3.62 23.86
CA VAL A 18 -2.22 -3.43 24.33
C VAL A 18 -2.63 -4.70 25.03
N SER A 19 -3.07 -4.61 26.29
CA SER A 19 -3.38 -5.73 27.16
C SER A 19 -4.37 -6.69 26.50
N LYS A 20 -4.00 -7.96 26.49
CA LYS A 20 -4.89 -9.07 26.18
C LYS A 20 -5.94 -9.17 27.30
N THR A 21 -7.15 -8.68 27.06
CA THR A 21 -8.35 -9.18 27.68
C THR A 21 -9.45 -9.10 26.64
N ASP A 22 -9.61 -10.16 25.87
CA ASP A 22 -10.94 -10.54 25.44
C ASP A 22 -11.03 -12.04 25.20
N SER A 23 -12.16 -12.59 25.65
CA SER A 23 -12.47 -13.98 25.80
C SER A 23 -12.82 -14.66 24.46
N GLY A 24 -12.11 -15.71 24.10
CA GLY A 24 -12.74 -16.94 23.59
C GLY A 24 -13.28 -16.98 22.17
N LEU A 25 -12.73 -16.21 21.19
CA LEU A 25 -12.75 -16.54 19.77
C LEU A 25 -11.38 -16.16 19.21
N SER A 26 -10.69 -17.12 18.62
CA SER A 26 -9.46 -16.83 17.87
C SER A 26 -9.86 -16.01 16.64
N ASN A 27 -9.98 -14.68 16.79
CA ASN A 27 -10.17 -13.80 15.65
C ASN A 27 -8.89 -13.85 14.82
N ALA A 28 -8.93 -14.66 13.78
CA ALA A 28 -7.86 -14.69 12.81
C ALA A 28 -7.72 -13.26 12.26
N TRP A 29 -6.51 -12.69 12.33
CA TRP A 29 -6.24 -11.29 11.95
C TRP A 29 -6.72 -10.92 10.52
N TRP A 30 -6.88 -11.92 9.64
CA TRP A 30 -7.37 -11.76 8.27
C TRP A 30 -8.89 -11.79 8.12
N SER A 31 -9.67 -12.06 9.17
CA SER A 31 -11.12 -12.14 9.08
C SER A 31 -11.76 -10.78 8.88
N TYR A 32 -12.79 -10.74 8.03
CA TYR A 32 -13.65 -9.58 7.93
C TYR A 32 -14.57 -9.52 9.16
N PRO A 33 -14.82 -8.33 9.73
CA PRO A 33 -15.77 -8.16 10.82
C PRO A 33 -17.22 -8.33 10.31
N ASN A 34 -18.15 -8.60 11.23
CA ASN A 34 -19.58 -8.68 10.90
C ASN A 34 -20.21 -7.30 10.69
N ASP A 35 -19.62 -6.25 11.23
CA ASP A 35 -20.07 -4.86 11.21
C ASP A 35 -19.30 -4.02 10.16
N ILE A 36 -19.34 -4.48 8.91
CA ILE A 36 -18.74 -3.71 7.78
C ILE A 36 -19.50 -2.42 7.59
N GLU A 37 -18.75 -1.31 7.47
CA GLU A 37 -19.28 0.04 7.32
C GLU A 37 -18.76 0.69 6.03
N GLN A 38 -19.46 1.74 5.58
CA GLN A 38 -18.93 2.62 4.54
C GLN A 38 -17.78 3.46 5.11
N ALA A 39 -16.79 3.77 4.26
CA ALA A 39 -15.73 4.70 4.63
C ALA A 39 -16.31 6.04 5.11
N THR A 40 -15.74 6.59 6.16
CA THR A 40 -16.23 7.81 6.83
C THR A 40 -15.95 9.07 6.02
N ARG A 41 -14.95 9.02 5.12
CA ARG A 41 -14.55 10.09 4.22
C ARG A 41 -14.84 9.72 2.78
N SER A 42 -14.94 10.73 1.91
CA SER A 42 -14.99 10.50 0.45
C SER A 42 -13.74 9.72 -0.01
N GLY A 43 -13.90 8.86 -1.01
CA GLY A 43 -12.76 8.21 -1.67
C GLY A 43 -11.78 9.20 -2.33
N ASP A 44 -12.19 10.44 -2.56
CA ASP A 44 -11.32 11.50 -3.06
C ASP A 44 -10.39 12.10 -1.99
N ASP A 45 -10.69 11.89 -0.71
CA ASP A 45 -9.83 12.32 0.39
C ASP A 45 -8.60 11.39 0.49
N LEU A 46 -7.40 11.97 0.50
CA LEU A 46 -6.15 11.20 0.60
C LEU A 46 -6.03 10.41 1.90
N LEU A 47 -6.73 10.82 2.95
CA LEU A 47 -6.71 10.19 4.27
C LEU A 47 -7.90 9.26 4.52
N VAL A 48 -8.73 8.96 3.51
CA VAL A 48 -9.83 8.02 3.69
C VAL A 48 -9.31 6.65 4.13
N LEU A 49 -9.92 6.07 5.18
CA LEU A 49 -9.61 4.73 5.64
C LEU A 49 -10.39 3.70 4.84
N VAL A 50 -9.67 2.82 4.14
CA VAL A 50 -10.22 1.66 3.41
C VAL A 50 -9.48 0.42 3.88
N ASN A 51 -10.20 -0.50 4.52
CA ASN A 51 -9.66 -1.73 5.08
C ASN A 51 -10.76 -2.82 5.17
N LYS A 52 -10.58 -3.86 5.98
CA LYS A 52 -11.58 -4.93 6.12
C LYS A 52 -12.89 -4.50 6.79
N LYS A 53 -12.88 -3.42 7.55
CA LYS A 53 -14.09 -2.87 8.18
C LYS A 53 -14.76 -1.80 7.31
N TYR A 54 -13.97 -0.90 6.72
CA TYR A 54 -14.46 0.26 5.98
C TYR A 54 -14.30 0.04 4.48
N GLN A 55 -15.42 0.13 3.74
CA GLN A 55 -15.46 -0.10 2.31
C GLN A 55 -15.85 1.15 1.53
N LEU A 56 -15.43 1.21 0.28
CA LEU A 56 -15.88 2.21 -0.69
C LEU A 56 -17.18 1.74 -1.36
N PRO A 57 -18.05 2.68 -1.76
CA PRO A 57 -19.21 2.35 -2.60
C PRO A 57 -18.79 1.63 -3.89
N SER A 58 -19.64 0.70 -4.37
CA SER A 58 -19.39 0.00 -5.65
C SER A 58 -19.34 0.95 -6.85
N THR A 59 -20.01 2.10 -6.73
CA THR A 59 -20.07 3.15 -7.77
C THR A 59 -18.90 4.14 -7.70
N TYR A 60 -18.08 4.09 -6.65
CA TYR A 60 -16.97 5.02 -6.53
C TYR A 60 -15.86 4.70 -7.54
N ALA A 61 -15.48 5.72 -8.29
CA ALA A 61 -14.28 5.75 -9.13
C ALA A 61 -13.75 7.20 -9.16
N PRO A 62 -12.42 7.40 -9.04
CA PRO A 62 -11.85 8.74 -9.18
C PRO A 62 -12.11 9.30 -10.58
N SER A 63 -12.41 10.60 -10.66
CA SER A 63 -12.68 11.29 -11.93
C SER A 63 -11.42 11.81 -12.64
N ASP A 64 -10.28 11.82 -11.95
CA ASP A 64 -9.02 12.42 -12.40
C ASP A 64 -7.91 11.39 -12.70
N LEU A 65 -8.31 10.17 -13.10
CA LEU A 65 -7.40 9.11 -13.48
C LEU A 65 -6.66 9.45 -14.78
N ILE A 66 -5.35 9.27 -14.78
CA ILE A 66 -4.48 9.44 -15.96
C ILE A 66 -3.47 8.31 -16.08
N SER A 67 -2.96 8.10 -17.27
CA SER A 67 -1.96 7.05 -17.56
C SER A 67 -0.61 7.36 -16.90
N VAL A 68 -0.13 6.46 -16.06
CA VAL A 68 1.22 6.54 -15.46
C VAL A 68 2.27 6.46 -16.55
N CYS A 69 2.12 5.51 -17.47
CA CYS A 69 3.11 5.23 -18.52
C CYS A 69 3.30 6.38 -19.51
N ALA A 70 2.26 7.21 -19.69
CA ALA A 70 2.30 8.39 -20.53
C ALA A 70 2.74 9.66 -19.77
N SER A 71 2.64 9.66 -18.44
CA SER A 71 2.81 10.87 -17.62
C SER A 71 4.09 10.89 -16.79
N VAL A 72 4.69 9.72 -16.52
CA VAL A 72 5.89 9.58 -15.69
C VAL A 72 7.02 8.97 -16.53
N THR A 73 8.14 9.67 -16.59
CA THR A 73 9.33 9.20 -17.31
C THR A 73 10.20 8.30 -16.42
N ASN A 74 11.02 7.45 -17.04
CA ASN A 74 11.97 6.56 -16.37
C ASN A 74 11.35 5.50 -15.43
N ILE A 75 10.03 5.31 -15.48
CA ILE A 75 9.37 4.17 -14.84
C ILE A 75 8.90 3.19 -15.93
N ARG A 76 9.08 1.89 -15.69
CA ARG A 76 8.59 0.89 -16.64
C ARG A 76 7.18 0.45 -16.27
N CYS A 77 6.33 0.29 -17.30
CA CYS A 77 5.02 -0.32 -17.18
C CYS A 77 5.08 -1.76 -17.67
N VAL A 78 4.75 -2.70 -16.81
CA VAL A 78 4.89 -4.13 -17.11
C VAL A 78 3.84 -4.57 -18.14
N ASN A 79 4.28 -5.35 -19.12
CA ASN A 79 3.45 -5.96 -20.18
C ASN A 79 2.69 -4.95 -21.06
N SER A 80 3.15 -3.72 -21.18
CA SER A 80 2.46 -2.66 -21.94
C SER A 80 1.00 -2.45 -21.51
N VAL A 81 0.67 -2.78 -20.26
CA VAL A 81 -0.64 -2.51 -19.66
C VAL A 81 -0.74 -1.04 -19.32
N GLU A 82 -1.88 -0.44 -19.57
CA GLU A 82 -2.16 0.91 -19.12
C GLU A 82 -2.47 0.91 -17.63
N PHE A 83 -1.57 1.52 -16.84
CA PHE A 83 -1.79 1.72 -15.42
C PHE A 83 -2.29 3.15 -15.17
N LEU A 84 -3.42 3.28 -14.47
CA LEU A 84 -4.04 4.57 -14.17
C LEU A 84 -3.80 4.92 -12.71
N LEU A 85 -3.47 6.18 -12.44
CA LEU A 85 -3.43 6.77 -11.10
C LEU A 85 -4.10 8.15 -11.13
N ARG A 86 -4.48 8.66 -9.97
CA ARG A 86 -5.02 10.01 -9.85
C ARG A 86 -3.97 11.05 -10.21
N ARG A 87 -4.39 12.08 -10.91
CA ARG A 87 -3.53 13.20 -11.36
C ARG A 87 -2.76 13.85 -10.20
N ILE A 88 -3.38 13.94 -9.02
CA ILE A 88 -2.83 14.62 -7.84
C ILE A 88 -1.46 14.10 -7.40
N LEU A 89 -1.16 12.82 -7.65
CA LEU A 89 0.09 12.20 -7.18
C LEU A 89 1.20 12.15 -8.25
N ILE A 90 0.90 12.48 -9.50
CA ILE A 90 1.83 12.23 -10.62
C ILE A 90 3.13 13.01 -10.52
N SER A 91 3.10 14.26 -10.09
CA SER A 91 4.31 15.08 -9.88
C SER A 91 5.21 14.45 -8.82
N ASP A 92 4.63 14.03 -7.70
CA ASP A 92 5.37 13.41 -6.60
C ASP A 92 5.91 12.02 -6.96
N LEU A 93 5.16 11.27 -7.78
CA LEU A 93 5.65 10.01 -8.34
C LEU A 93 6.82 10.23 -9.29
N GLN A 94 6.78 11.27 -10.13
CA GLN A 94 7.91 11.62 -11.00
C GLN A 94 9.15 11.97 -10.19
N ASP A 95 9.00 12.73 -9.11
CA ASP A 95 10.12 13.10 -8.22
C ASP A 95 10.70 11.86 -7.52
N LEU A 96 9.84 10.94 -7.05
CA LEU A 96 10.26 9.66 -6.48
C LEU A 96 11.09 8.87 -7.49
N VAL A 97 10.59 8.73 -8.72
CA VAL A 97 11.27 7.97 -9.79
C VAL A 97 12.60 8.63 -10.15
N ASN A 98 12.64 9.95 -10.28
CA ASN A 98 13.89 10.66 -10.58
C ASN A 98 14.96 10.45 -9.50
N SER A 99 14.55 10.47 -8.23
CA SER A 99 15.46 10.19 -7.11
C SER A 99 15.92 8.73 -7.09
N ALA A 100 15.03 7.78 -7.37
CA ALA A 100 15.39 6.37 -7.50
C ALA A 100 16.43 6.15 -8.60
N VAL A 101 16.24 6.77 -9.77
CA VAL A 101 17.18 6.71 -10.89
C VAL A 101 18.54 7.31 -10.51
N ALA A 102 18.57 8.44 -9.80
CA ALA A 102 19.80 9.05 -9.33
C ALA A 102 20.61 8.14 -8.39
N ASP A 103 19.90 7.29 -7.63
CA ASP A 103 20.49 6.28 -6.75
C ASP A 103 20.73 4.92 -7.45
N ASN A 104 20.59 4.86 -8.79
CA ASN A 104 20.68 3.64 -9.60
C ASN A 104 19.67 2.55 -9.19
N ILE A 105 18.49 2.97 -8.76
CA ILE A 105 17.36 2.09 -8.46
C ILE A 105 16.38 2.08 -9.64
N ASP A 106 16.11 0.88 -10.13
CA ASP A 106 15.18 0.63 -11.22
C ASP A 106 13.79 0.30 -10.66
N LEU A 107 12.78 1.06 -11.07
CA LEU A 107 11.40 0.86 -10.66
C LEU A 107 10.50 0.55 -11.86
N SER A 108 9.53 -0.33 -11.61
CA SER A 108 8.43 -0.58 -12.55
C SER A 108 7.08 -0.58 -11.83
N VAL A 109 6.01 -0.32 -12.59
CA VAL A 109 4.62 -0.43 -12.13
C VAL A 109 4.09 -1.80 -12.49
N ARG A 110 3.54 -2.50 -11.50
CA ARG A 110 2.94 -3.82 -11.67
C ARG A 110 1.42 -3.81 -11.48
N SER A 111 0.91 -2.87 -10.67
CA SER A 111 -0.52 -2.64 -10.46
C SER A 111 -0.74 -1.18 -10.02
N ALA A 112 -1.92 -0.62 -10.35
CA ALA A 112 -2.32 0.73 -9.99
C ALA A 112 -3.84 0.76 -9.72
N TYR A 113 -4.60 1.72 -10.25
CA TYR A 113 -6.05 1.76 -10.09
C TYR A 113 -6.70 0.44 -10.51
N ARG A 114 -7.64 -0.02 -9.70
CA ARG A 114 -8.45 -1.20 -9.96
C ARG A 114 -9.90 -0.92 -9.55
N SER A 115 -10.80 -0.94 -10.52
CA SER A 115 -12.22 -0.69 -10.26
C SER A 115 -12.83 -1.75 -9.34
N TYR A 116 -13.97 -1.43 -8.74
CA TYR A 116 -14.76 -2.36 -7.95
C TYR A 116 -15.00 -3.68 -8.69
N ASN A 117 -15.43 -3.60 -9.96
CA ASN A 117 -15.72 -4.79 -10.76
C ASN A 117 -14.46 -5.61 -11.08
N THR A 118 -13.34 -4.94 -11.38
CA THR A 118 -12.06 -5.62 -11.59
C THR A 118 -11.61 -6.32 -10.32
N GLN A 119 -11.86 -5.72 -9.15
CA GLN A 119 -11.53 -6.34 -7.86
C GLN A 119 -12.32 -7.61 -7.58
N ILE A 120 -13.59 -7.71 -8.01
CA ILE A 120 -14.35 -8.97 -7.94
C ILE A 120 -13.60 -10.08 -8.67
N GLY A 121 -13.14 -9.82 -9.89
CA GLY A 121 -12.37 -10.78 -10.67
C GLY A 121 -11.05 -11.17 -10.00
N THR A 122 -10.32 -10.18 -9.47
CA THR A 122 -9.07 -10.39 -8.75
C THR A 122 -9.26 -11.26 -7.51
N TYR A 123 -10.27 -10.97 -6.70
CA TYR A 123 -10.56 -11.77 -5.51
C TYR A 123 -10.97 -13.21 -5.86
N ASN A 124 -11.85 -13.39 -6.87
CA ASN A 124 -12.28 -14.70 -7.34
C ASN A 124 -11.10 -15.52 -7.90
N HIS A 125 -10.15 -14.89 -8.56
CA HIS A 125 -8.90 -15.55 -8.98
C HIS A 125 -8.15 -16.11 -7.77
N TRP A 126 -7.90 -15.29 -6.73
CA TRP A 126 -7.20 -15.75 -5.53
C TRP A 126 -8.00 -16.79 -4.74
N LEU A 127 -9.33 -16.69 -4.71
CA LEU A 127 -10.19 -17.71 -4.12
C LEU A 127 -10.03 -19.05 -4.84
N SER A 128 -10.01 -19.03 -6.17
CA SER A 128 -9.78 -20.22 -7.00
C SER A 128 -8.39 -20.82 -6.79
N VAL A 129 -7.33 -20.00 -6.81
CA VAL A 129 -5.94 -20.44 -6.56
C VAL A 129 -5.79 -21.10 -5.19
N ASN A 130 -6.57 -20.64 -4.20
CA ASN A 130 -6.60 -21.24 -2.85
C ASN A 130 -7.66 -22.35 -2.70
N GLY A 131 -8.13 -22.95 -3.79
CA GLY A 131 -9.06 -24.07 -3.75
C GLY A 131 -10.42 -23.73 -3.12
N GLY A 132 -10.87 -22.49 -3.20
CA GLY A 132 -12.11 -22.01 -2.58
C GLY A 132 -11.97 -21.66 -1.09
N ASN A 133 -10.77 -21.70 -0.53
CA ASN A 133 -10.54 -21.34 0.87
C ASN A 133 -10.59 -19.81 1.05
N VAL A 134 -11.73 -19.32 1.55
CA VAL A 134 -12.00 -17.90 1.80
C VAL A 134 -10.98 -17.30 2.78
N ALA A 135 -10.65 -18.00 3.87
CA ALA A 135 -9.70 -17.50 4.86
C ALA A 135 -8.29 -17.33 4.29
N ALA A 136 -7.88 -18.20 3.37
CA ALA A 136 -6.60 -18.07 2.67
C ALA A 136 -6.63 -16.91 1.67
N ALA A 137 -7.71 -16.76 0.92
CA ALA A 137 -7.88 -15.65 -0.02
C ALA A 137 -7.92 -14.29 0.70
N ASP A 138 -8.62 -14.18 1.81
CA ASP A 138 -8.75 -12.96 2.62
C ASP A 138 -7.41 -12.45 3.21
N LYS A 139 -6.38 -13.32 3.33
CA LYS A 139 -5.04 -12.90 3.78
C LYS A 139 -4.26 -12.09 2.74
N ILE A 140 -4.54 -12.35 1.46
CA ILE A 140 -3.70 -11.91 0.33
C ILE A 140 -4.45 -11.03 -0.67
N SER A 141 -5.78 -10.95 -0.59
CA SER A 141 -6.58 -10.15 -1.52
C SER A 141 -7.77 -9.51 -0.80
N ALA A 142 -7.94 -8.23 -1.03
CA ALA A 142 -9.11 -7.52 -0.55
C ALA A 142 -10.36 -7.95 -1.33
N ARG A 143 -11.51 -8.01 -0.64
CA ARG A 143 -12.82 -8.10 -1.31
C ARG A 143 -13.15 -6.79 -2.02
N ALA A 144 -14.05 -6.83 -2.99
CA ALA A 144 -14.47 -5.62 -3.71
C ALA A 144 -15.03 -4.55 -2.74
N GLY A 145 -14.65 -3.31 -2.94
CA GLY A 145 -14.92 -2.19 -2.03
C GLY A 145 -13.87 -2.01 -0.93
N HIS A 146 -13.12 -3.03 -0.57
CA HIS A 146 -12.13 -3.01 0.51
C HIS A 146 -10.68 -2.84 0.00
N SER A 147 -10.48 -2.70 -1.30
CA SER A 147 -9.17 -2.53 -1.91
C SER A 147 -8.77 -1.07 -2.00
N GLN A 148 -7.58 -0.73 -1.49
CA GLN A 148 -6.99 0.61 -1.65
C GLN A 148 -6.73 0.98 -3.12
N HIS A 149 -6.59 0.00 -4.02
CA HIS A 149 -6.43 0.26 -5.45
C HIS A 149 -7.65 0.97 -6.07
N GLN A 150 -8.85 0.85 -5.48
CA GLN A 150 -10.04 1.56 -5.97
C GLN A 150 -9.94 3.07 -5.76
N LEU A 151 -9.07 3.54 -4.85
CA LEU A 151 -8.82 4.97 -4.62
C LEU A 151 -8.04 5.64 -5.77
N GLY A 152 -7.34 4.88 -6.61
CA GLY A 152 -6.44 5.43 -7.62
C GLY A 152 -5.20 6.13 -7.06
N THR A 153 -4.93 5.97 -5.77
CA THR A 153 -3.75 6.51 -5.07
C THR A 153 -2.79 5.42 -4.61
N THR A 154 -3.01 4.18 -5.04
CA THR A 154 -2.21 3.02 -4.66
C THR A 154 -1.46 2.46 -5.86
N ILE A 155 -0.19 2.13 -5.66
CA ILE A 155 0.71 1.58 -6.66
C ILE A 155 1.42 0.36 -6.08
N ASP A 156 1.48 -0.72 -6.87
CA ASP A 156 2.36 -1.84 -6.62
C ASP A 156 3.62 -1.66 -7.47
N PHE A 157 4.75 -1.44 -6.80
CA PHE A 157 6.05 -1.34 -7.44
C PHE A 157 6.66 -2.71 -7.70
N SER A 158 7.51 -2.76 -8.73
CA SER A 158 8.39 -3.88 -8.99
C SER A 158 9.74 -3.39 -9.55
N THR A 159 10.60 -4.32 -9.99
CA THR A 159 11.92 -4.03 -10.52
C THR A 159 12.39 -5.15 -11.47
N SER A 160 13.28 -4.81 -12.39
CA SER A 160 13.92 -5.80 -13.28
C SER A 160 14.75 -6.85 -12.51
N GLU A 161 15.20 -6.56 -11.28
CA GLU A 161 15.92 -7.53 -10.44
C GLU A 161 15.15 -8.86 -10.28
N ILE A 162 13.82 -8.79 -10.30
CA ILE A 162 12.92 -9.95 -10.18
C ILE A 162 12.03 -10.13 -11.43
N ARG A 163 12.48 -9.62 -12.59
CA ARG A 163 11.75 -9.67 -13.88
C ARG A 163 10.35 -9.06 -13.77
N ASP A 164 10.24 -7.96 -13.03
CA ASP A 164 9.00 -7.23 -12.79
C ASP A 164 7.88 -8.08 -12.16
N GLY A 165 8.25 -9.14 -11.43
CA GLY A 165 7.30 -9.95 -10.65
C GLY A 165 6.79 -9.23 -9.39
N LEU A 166 5.80 -9.85 -8.72
CA LEU A 166 5.36 -9.47 -7.37
C LEU A 166 5.56 -10.63 -6.39
N GLY A 167 5.44 -10.32 -5.11
CA GLY A 167 5.49 -11.32 -4.05
C GLY A 167 6.72 -11.19 -3.17
N GLY A 168 6.94 -12.17 -2.31
CA GLY A 168 7.97 -12.11 -1.26
C GLY A 168 9.40 -11.87 -1.74
N THR A 169 9.71 -12.17 -3.00
CA THR A 169 11.03 -11.90 -3.60
C THR A 169 11.32 -10.41 -3.74
N PHE A 170 10.30 -9.54 -3.87
CA PHE A 170 10.50 -8.09 -3.95
C PHE A 170 11.14 -7.54 -2.68
N ALA A 171 10.79 -8.05 -1.50
CA ALA A 171 11.31 -7.59 -0.22
C ALA A 171 12.84 -7.64 -0.11
N SER A 172 13.51 -8.54 -0.85
CA SER A 172 14.97 -8.67 -0.85
C SER A 172 15.70 -7.76 -1.84
N THR A 173 14.98 -7.09 -2.74
CA THR A 173 15.56 -6.25 -3.80
C THR A 173 16.12 -4.92 -3.26
N LYS A 174 17.01 -4.29 -4.02
CA LYS A 174 17.47 -2.93 -3.74
C LYS A 174 16.31 -1.92 -3.83
N ALA A 175 15.40 -2.12 -4.80
CA ALA A 175 14.23 -1.27 -4.99
C ALA A 175 13.32 -1.25 -3.75
N SER A 176 13.03 -2.41 -3.16
CA SER A 176 12.20 -2.50 -1.95
C SER A 176 12.85 -1.79 -0.75
N LYS A 177 14.15 -1.97 -0.53
CA LYS A 177 14.88 -1.31 0.55
C LYS A 177 14.89 0.20 0.36
N TRP A 178 15.18 0.66 -0.84
CA TRP A 178 15.19 2.08 -1.18
C TRP A 178 13.81 2.72 -0.97
N LEU A 179 12.74 2.06 -1.43
CA LEU A 179 11.37 2.55 -1.23
C LEU A 179 11.00 2.65 0.25
N ALA A 180 11.38 1.67 1.06
CA ALA A 180 11.11 1.69 2.50
C ALA A 180 11.76 2.91 3.19
N GLU A 181 12.93 3.34 2.74
CA GLU A 181 13.70 4.46 3.29
C GLU A 181 13.29 5.82 2.71
N ASN A 182 12.76 5.86 1.48
CA ASN A 182 12.64 7.10 0.73
C ASN A 182 11.21 7.46 0.30
N ALA A 183 10.30 6.49 0.12
CA ALA A 183 8.99 6.72 -0.49
C ALA A 183 8.16 7.79 0.25
N HIS A 184 8.26 7.86 1.59
CA HIS A 184 7.54 8.82 2.42
C HIS A 184 7.92 10.28 2.08
N LYS A 185 9.15 10.56 1.64
CA LYS A 185 9.60 11.90 1.23
C LYS A 185 8.82 12.44 0.03
N TYR A 186 8.19 11.53 -0.71
CA TYR A 186 7.38 11.80 -1.91
C TYR A 186 5.89 11.53 -1.68
N GLY A 187 5.48 11.37 -0.42
CA GLY A 187 4.07 11.22 -0.05
C GLY A 187 3.53 9.79 -0.10
N PHE A 188 4.39 8.79 -0.31
CA PHE A 188 4.00 7.38 -0.39
C PHE A 188 4.31 6.65 0.91
N ALA A 189 3.35 5.88 1.40
CA ALA A 189 3.48 5.06 2.60
C ALA A 189 3.23 3.59 2.29
N ILE A 190 4.04 2.69 2.85
CA ILE A 190 3.78 1.25 2.78
C ILE A 190 2.50 0.93 3.55
N SER A 191 1.55 0.23 2.92
CA SER A 191 0.25 -0.05 3.54
C SER A 191 0.27 -1.25 4.48
N TYR A 192 1.04 -2.27 4.15
CA TYR A 192 1.05 -3.55 4.85
C TYR A 192 2.48 -3.95 5.27
N PRO A 193 3.06 -3.24 6.27
CA PRO A 193 4.43 -3.49 6.74
C PRO A 193 4.53 -4.81 7.51
N GLN A 194 5.71 -5.42 7.49
CA GLN A 194 6.01 -6.67 8.19
C GLN A 194 5.83 -6.53 9.71
N GLY A 195 5.21 -7.53 10.34
CA GLY A 195 4.99 -7.56 11.80
C GLY A 195 3.72 -6.84 12.25
N TYR A 196 2.94 -6.27 11.32
CA TYR A 196 1.70 -5.55 11.61
C TYR A 196 0.46 -6.21 10.99
N GLU A 197 0.54 -7.48 10.61
CA GLU A 197 -0.53 -8.23 9.96
C GLU A 197 -1.81 -8.26 10.80
N SER A 198 -1.67 -8.36 12.14
CA SER A 198 -2.79 -8.34 13.08
C SER A 198 -3.51 -6.99 13.16
N ILE A 199 -2.88 -5.92 12.72
CA ILE A 199 -3.46 -4.57 12.71
C ILE A 199 -4.07 -4.26 11.34
N THR A 200 -3.35 -4.60 10.26
CA THR A 200 -3.78 -4.30 8.88
C THR A 200 -4.79 -5.30 8.35
N GLY A 201 -4.78 -6.54 8.85
CA GLY A 201 -5.61 -7.65 8.38
C GLY A 201 -5.10 -8.31 7.09
N TYR A 202 -3.93 -7.91 6.57
CA TYR A 202 -3.29 -8.47 5.38
C TYR A 202 -1.87 -8.93 5.69
N GLY A 203 -1.35 -9.84 4.87
CA GLY A 203 0.05 -10.24 4.90
C GLY A 203 0.99 -9.10 4.54
N TYR A 204 2.28 -9.26 4.82
CA TYR A 204 3.30 -8.29 4.42
C TYR A 204 3.37 -8.12 2.90
N GLU A 205 3.29 -6.87 2.44
CA GLU A 205 3.39 -6.50 1.03
C GLU A 205 4.42 -5.38 0.85
N SER A 206 5.67 -5.75 0.62
CA SER A 206 6.79 -4.81 0.44
C SER A 206 6.69 -3.91 -0.80
N TRP A 207 5.81 -4.24 -1.72
CA TRP A 207 5.58 -3.56 -3.01
C TRP A 207 4.42 -2.57 -2.98
N HIS A 208 3.50 -2.67 -2.00
CA HIS A 208 2.22 -1.96 -1.97
C HIS A 208 2.33 -0.63 -1.23
N TYR A 209 2.32 0.45 -1.99
CA TYR A 209 2.44 1.81 -1.47
C TYR A 209 1.19 2.62 -1.78
N ARG A 210 0.73 3.40 -0.79
CA ARG A 210 -0.37 4.34 -0.92
C ARG A 210 0.13 5.76 -0.79
N TYR A 211 -0.28 6.61 -1.74
CA TYR A 211 -0.04 8.05 -1.68
C TYR A 211 -1.05 8.72 -0.74
N ILE A 212 -0.52 9.48 0.21
CA ILE A 212 -1.29 10.27 1.19
C ILE A 212 -0.85 11.75 1.21
N GLY A 213 0.04 12.15 0.31
CA GLY A 213 0.65 13.49 0.27
C GLY A 213 1.89 13.59 1.16
N ARG A 214 2.85 14.47 0.75
CA ARG A 214 4.16 14.58 1.41
C ARG A 214 4.05 14.97 2.88
N GLU A 215 3.20 15.96 3.18
CA GLU A 215 3.03 16.45 4.56
C GLU A 215 2.49 15.34 5.48
N ASN A 216 1.45 14.64 5.03
CA ASN A 216 0.85 13.55 5.80
C ASN A 216 1.82 12.36 5.96
N ALA A 217 2.57 12.01 4.92
CA ALA A 217 3.55 10.93 5.00
C ALA A 217 4.68 11.27 5.97
N GLN A 218 5.13 12.53 5.98
CA GLN A 218 6.14 12.99 6.93
C GLN A 218 5.59 13.04 8.36
N GLU A 219 4.36 13.51 8.57
CA GLU A 219 3.70 13.49 9.89
C GLU A 219 3.56 12.05 10.40
N MET A 220 3.13 11.13 9.53
CA MET A 220 3.02 9.71 9.85
C MET A 220 4.36 9.13 10.34
N ILE A 221 5.45 9.36 9.60
CA ILE A 221 6.79 8.89 10.00
C ILE A 221 7.23 9.51 11.33
N ASN A 222 7.07 10.83 11.50
CA ASN A 222 7.44 11.52 12.73
C ASN A 222 6.65 11.04 13.95
N SER A 223 5.41 10.56 13.74
CA SER A 223 4.58 9.99 14.80
C SER A 223 4.95 8.54 15.17
N GLY A 224 5.80 7.89 14.38
CA GLY A 224 6.13 6.46 14.53
C GLY A 224 4.97 5.51 14.21
N MET A 225 3.93 5.97 13.53
CA MET A 225 2.77 5.16 13.18
C MET A 225 2.96 4.46 11.83
N ILE A 226 2.38 3.26 11.70
CA ILE A 226 2.11 2.66 10.39
C ILE A 226 0.90 3.35 9.75
N LEU A 227 0.75 3.23 8.43
CA LEU A 227 -0.32 3.88 7.68
C LEU A 227 -1.72 3.59 8.24
N GLU A 228 -2.02 2.34 8.56
CA GLU A 228 -3.32 1.94 9.11
C GLU A 228 -3.67 2.70 10.40
N LEU A 229 -2.73 2.80 11.34
CA LEU A 229 -2.94 3.52 12.60
C LEU A 229 -3.03 5.03 12.39
N TYR A 230 -2.20 5.57 11.50
CA TYR A 230 -2.26 6.98 11.14
C TYR A 230 -3.62 7.36 10.53
N LEU A 231 -4.11 6.56 9.58
CA LEU A 231 -5.43 6.79 8.99
C LEU A 231 -6.56 6.65 10.01
N ARG A 232 -6.50 5.65 10.91
CA ARG A 232 -7.49 5.52 12.00
C ARG A 232 -7.53 6.76 12.90
N SER A 233 -6.40 7.41 13.13
CA SER A 233 -6.34 8.64 13.96
C SER A 233 -6.96 9.85 13.26
N LYS A 234 -7.17 9.80 11.94
CA LYS A 234 -7.72 10.89 11.12
C LYS A 234 -9.19 10.67 10.73
N ASN A 235 -9.76 9.47 10.94
CA ASN A 235 -11.12 9.07 10.60
C ASN A 235 -11.97 8.80 11.84
#